data_b5930e17bf1a4de973fac5adb8e35d7f
#
_entry.id   b5930e17bf1a4de973fac5adb8e35d7f
#
_cell.length_a   1.000
_cell.length_b   1.000
_cell.length_c   1.000
_cell.angle_alpha   90.00
_cell.angle_beta   90.00
_cell.angle_gamma   90.00
#
_symmetry.space_group_name_H-M   'P 1'
#
loop_
_entity.id
_entity.type
_entity.pdbx_description
1 polymer ?
#
loop_
_entity_poly.entity_id
_entity_poly.type
_entity_poly.pdbx_seq_one_letter_code
_entity_poly.pdbx_strand_id
1 'polypeptide(L)'
;CRGKIKQAIKLIMTKDEDTLQKFIAEFKKEFYQMTAEQISFPRSCNNLNKYKHGSNIFIKGTPIHVKGALIYNHQLKEFKLHRKYPLIQEGDKIKFLKLVEANPFKFDVISYVTKLPKEFKLENYIDYDIMFQKTFLDPMSFILNSIGWSYEKKASLEAFFE
;
A
#
# COMPACT_ATOMS: atom_id res chain seq x y z
N CYS A 1 -10.59 -2.74 1.85
CA CYS A 1 -11.17 -1.43 1.48
C CYS A 1 -12.43 -1.49 0.62
N ARG A 2 -12.68 -2.61 -0.05
CA ARG A 2 -13.85 -2.73 -0.93
C ARG A 2 -15.18 -2.40 -0.21
N GLY A 3 -15.33 -2.88 1.02
CA GLY A 3 -16.52 -2.58 1.84
C GLY A 3 -16.63 -1.10 2.20
N LYS A 4 -15.52 -0.45 2.50
CA LYS A 4 -15.49 0.98 2.82
C LYS A 4 -15.78 1.85 1.59
N ILE A 5 -15.31 1.43 0.40
CA ILE A 5 -15.64 2.12 -0.84
C ILE A 5 -17.15 2.04 -1.11
N LYS A 6 -17.77 0.88 -0.90
CA LYS A 6 -19.23 0.72 -1.04
C LYS A 6 -19.99 1.61 -0.07
N GLN A 7 -19.54 1.72 1.20
CA GLN A 7 -20.15 2.60 2.19
C GLN A 7 -20.02 4.07 1.78
N ALA A 8 -18.85 4.46 1.27
CA ALA A 8 -18.63 5.83 0.78
C ALA A 8 -19.54 6.16 -0.40
N ILE A 9 -19.69 5.26 -1.35
CA ILE A 9 -20.61 5.45 -2.49
C ILE A 9 -22.04 5.62 -2.01
N LYS A 10 -22.49 4.84 -1.03
CA LYS A 10 -23.82 4.96 -0.45
C LYS A 10 -24.02 6.33 0.19
N LEU A 11 -23.00 6.87 0.89
CA LEU A 11 -23.06 8.21 1.47
C LEU A 11 -23.13 9.30 0.39
N ILE A 12 -22.42 9.13 -0.70
CA ILE A 12 -22.49 10.07 -1.85
C ILE A 12 -23.91 10.13 -2.39
N MET A 13 -24.59 8.99 -2.47
CA MET A 13 -25.97 8.90 -3.01
C MET A 13 -27.03 9.40 -2.04
N THR A 14 -26.79 9.37 -0.73
CA THR A 14 -27.82 9.59 0.29
C THR A 14 -27.54 10.72 1.27
N LYS A 15 -26.32 11.23 1.30
CA LYS A 15 -25.89 12.26 2.27
C LYS A 15 -25.13 13.37 1.55
N ASP A 16 -24.61 14.32 2.34
CA ASP A 16 -23.87 15.48 1.85
C ASP A 16 -22.34 15.27 1.86
N GLU A 17 -21.62 16.22 1.31
CA GLU A 17 -20.16 16.21 1.24
C GLU A 17 -19.50 16.18 2.63
N ASP A 18 -20.02 16.96 3.57
CA ASP A 18 -19.50 17.02 4.95
C ASP A 18 -19.56 15.64 5.63
N THR A 19 -20.67 14.93 5.47
CA THR A 19 -20.84 13.59 6.01
C THR A 19 -19.83 12.60 5.42
N LEU A 20 -19.60 12.70 4.10
CA LEU A 20 -18.60 11.88 3.42
C LEU A 20 -17.19 12.19 3.93
N GLN A 21 -16.85 13.48 4.07
CA GLN A 21 -15.52 13.89 4.55
C GLN A 21 -15.25 13.39 5.98
N LYS A 22 -16.25 13.42 6.86
CA LYS A 22 -16.17 12.86 8.21
C LYS A 22 -15.93 11.35 8.18
N PHE A 23 -16.67 10.64 7.32
CA PHE A 23 -16.50 9.21 7.13
C PHE A 23 -15.06 8.87 6.68
N ILE A 24 -14.54 9.60 5.71
CA ILE A 24 -13.18 9.39 5.21
C ILE A 24 -12.14 9.66 6.30
N ALA A 25 -12.32 10.73 7.08
CA ALA A 25 -11.40 11.07 8.18
C ALA A 25 -11.38 9.97 9.25
N GLU A 26 -12.54 9.45 9.61
CA GLU A 26 -12.66 8.34 10.58
C GLU A 26 -12.03 7.06 10.04
N PHE A 27 -12.31 6.73 8.79
CA PHE A 27 -11.72 5.55 8.16
C PHE A 27 -10.19 5.67 8.08
N LYS A 28 -9.67 6.86 7.80
CA LYS A 28 -8.23 7.10 7.79
C LYS A 28 -7.59 6.75 9.15
N LYS A 29 -8.24 7.16 10.24
CA LYS A 29 -7.78 6.81 11.59
C LYS A 29 -7.79 5.31 11.84
N GLU A 30 -8.85 4.61 11.42
CA GLU A 30 -8.94 3.16 11.51
C GLU A 30 -7.83 2.49 10.70
N PHE A 31 -7.59 2.98 9.49
CA PHE A 31 -6.59 2.43 8.58
C PHE A 31 -5.18 2.47 9.19
N TYR A 32 -4.82 3.56 9.86
CA TYR A 32 -3.52 3.68 10.52
C TYR A 32 -3.35 2.70 11.69
N GLN A 33 -4.43 2.14 12.22
CA GLN A 33 -4.40 1.13 13.27
C GLN A 33 -4.39 -0.30 12.73
N MET A 34 -4.56 -0.48 11.44
CA MET A 34 -4.57 -1.80 10.82
C MET A 34 -3.17 -2.40 10.72
N THR A 35 -3.11 -3.74 10.72
CA THR A 35 -1.85 -4.46 10.54
C THR A 35 -1.37 -4.39 9.10
N ALA A 36 -0.08 -4.69 8.89
CA ALA A 36 0.51 -4.76 7.56
C ALA A 36 -0.28 -5.71 6.65
N GLU A 37 -0.67 -6.86 7.17
CA GLU A 37 -1.41 -7.89 6.41
C GLU A 37 -2.79 -7.41 5.97
N GLN A 38 -3.43 -6.56 6.78
CA GLN A 38 -4.76 -6.03 6.48
C GLN A 38 -4.76 -4.96 5.38
N ILE A 39 -3.67 -4.20 5.25
CA ILE A 39 -3.59 -3.09 4.30
C ILE A 39 -2.82 -3.41 3.03
N SER A 40 -2.18 -4.57 2.95
CA SER A 40 -1.36 -4.97 1.81
C SER A 40 -2.18 -5.21 0.54
N PHE A 41 -1.57 -4.93 -0.62
CA PHE A 41 -2.16 -5.23 -1.92
C PHE A 41 -1.87 -6.66 -2.35
N PRO A 42 -2.90 -7.47 -2.65
CA PRO A 42 -2.68 -8.82 -3.20
C PRO A 42 -2.34 -8.76 -4.69
N ARG A 43 -1.39 -9.58 -5.12
CA ARG A 43 -0.98 -9.73 -6.52
C ARG A 43 -0.43 -11.13 -6.75
N SER A 44 -0.44 -11.56 -8.02
CA SER A 44 0.27 -12.78 -8.43
C SER A 44 1.67 -12.42 -8.93
N CYS A 45 2.69 -13.14 -8.44
CA CYS A 45 4.08 -12.87 -8.77
C CYS A 45 4.48 -13.61 -10.06
N ASN A 46 4.17 -13.01 -11.20
CA ASN A 46 4.51 -13.59 -12.50
C ASN A 46 5.80 -12.96 -13.06
N ASN A 47 6.55 -13.73 -13.83
CA ASN A 47 7.79 -13.32 -14.47
C ASN A 47 8.92 -12.96 -13.48
N LEU A 48 8.95 -13.61 -12.33
CA LEU A 48 9.97 -13.36 -11.30
C LEU A 48 11.39 -13.53 -11.89
N ASN A 49 11.62 -14.60 -12.63
CA ASN A 49 12.94 -14.89 -13.22
C ASN A 49 13.30 -13.92 -14.36
N LYS A 50 12.31 -13.37 -15.07
CA LYS A 50 12.53 -12.38 -16.13
C LYS A 50 13.16 -11.10 -15.60
N TYR A 51 12.76 -10.67 -14.41
CA TYR A 51 13.21 -9.42 -13.80
C TYR A 51 14.39 -9.58 -12.85
N LYS A 52 14.77 -10.81 -12.55
CA LYS A 52 15.98 -11.12 -11.76
C LYS A 52 17.18 -11.03 -12.70
N HIS A 53 18.22 -10.29 -12.32
CA HIS A 53 19.37 -10.10 -13.21
C HIS A 53 20.69 -10.06 -12.44
N GLY A 54 21.54 -11.08 -12.64
CA GLY A 54 22.95 -11.10 -12.29
C GLY A 54 23.24 -10.58 -10.87
N SER A 55 24.07 -9.54 -10.81
CA SER A 55 24.45 -8.90 -9.55
C SER A 55 23.42 -7.93 -8.99
N ASN A 56 22.42 -7.56 -9.79
CA ASN A 56 21.36 -6.66 -9.35
C ASN A 56 20.19 -7.47 -8.81
N ILE A 57 19.51 -6.92 -7.79
CA ILE A 57 18.32 -7.55 -7.20
C ILE A 57 17.18 -7.60 -8.23
N PHE A 58 17.00 -6.52 -8.99
CA PHE A 58 16.00 -6.40 -10.05
C PHE A 58 16.50 -5.47 -11.15
N ILE A 59 15.85 -5.51 -12.32
CA ILE A 59 16.17 -4.66 -13.46
C ILE A 59 15.21 -3.47 -13.56
N LYS A 60 15.56 -2.47 -14.36
CA LYS A 60 14.69 -1.33 -14.65
C LYS A 60 13.39 -1.82 -15.32
N GLY A 61 12.27 -1.23 -14.92
CA GLY A 61 10.97 -1.59 -15.47
C GLY A 61 10.28 -2.77 -14.78
N THR A 62 10.88 -3.30 -13.71
CA THR A 62 10.26 -4.36 -12.90
C THR A 62 8.95 -3.86 -12.27
N PRO A 63 7.82 -4.59 -12.42
CA PRO A 63 6.59 -4.24 -11.72
C PRO A 63 6.80 -4.18 -10.21
N ILE A 64 6.09 -3.28 -9.54
CA ILE A 64 6.33 -2.98 -8.13
C ILE A 64 6.20 -4.21 -7.21
N HIS A 65 5.22 -5.07 -7.44
CA HIS A 65 5.03 -6.28 -6.63
C HIS A 65 6.13 -7.31 -6.87
N VAL A 66 6.64 -7.42 -8.10
CA VAL A 66 7.78 -8.30 -8.43
C VAL A 66 9.07 -7.74 -7.84
N LYS A 67 9.25 -6.43 -7.91
CA LYS A 67 10.37 -5.73 -7.26
C LYS A 67 10.40 -6.05 -5.77
N GLY A 68 9.24 -5.92 -5.10
CA GLY A 68 9.12 -6.26 -3.68
C GLY A 68 9.42 -7.73 -3.38
N ALA A 69 9.03 -8.65 -4.27
CA ALA A 69 9.32 -10.08 -4.14
C ALA A 69 10.81 -10.38 -4.26
N LEU A 70 11.48 -9.77 -5.21
CA LEU A 70 12.93 -9.93 -5.40
C LEU A 70 13.71 -9.36 -4.21
N ILE A 71 13.29 -8.22 -3.68
CA ILE A 71 13.86 -7.63 -2.46
C ILE A 71 13.66 -8.56 -1.28
N TYR A 72 12.46 -9.12 -1.11
CA TYR A 72 12.14 -10.06 -0.05
C TYR A 72 13.07 -11.28 -0.08
N ASN A 73 13.21 -11.91 -1.24
CA ASN A 73 14.08 -13.06 -1.40
C ASN A 73 15.54 -12.73 -1.11
N HIS A 74 16.00 -11.58 -1.60
CA HIS A 74 17.37 -11.12 -1.35
C HIS A 74 17.62 -10.90 0.16
N GLN A 75 16.70 -10.22 0.83
CA GLN A 75 16.84 -9.94 2.26
C GLN A 75 16.74 -11.20 3.13
N LEU A 76 15.89 -12.15 2.76
CA LEU A 76 15.86 -13.45 3.47
C LEU A 76 17.20 -14.15 3.43
N LYS A 77 17.88 -14.11 2.29
CA LYS A 77 19.22 -14.70 2.14
C LYS A 77 20.26 -13.93 2.95
N GLU A 78 20.23 -12.60 2.89
CA GLU A 78 21.14 -11.74 3.63
C GLU A 78 21.02 -11.93 5.15
N PHE A 79 19.79 -12.07 5.65
CA PHE A 79 19.52 -12.33 7.06
C PHE A 79 19.63 -13.81 7.44
N LYS A 80 19.95 -14.68 6.46
CA LYS A 80 20.01 -16.14 6.66
C LYS A 80 18.70 -16.74 7.18
N LEU A 81 17.58 -16.17 6.73
CA LEU A 81 16.23 -16.56 7.13
C LEU A 81 15.53 -17.47 6.12
N HIS A 82 16.17 -17.78 5.00
CA HIS A 82 15.56 -18.57 3.91
C HIS A 82 15.24 -20.02 4.29
N ARG A 83 15.75 -20.52 5.43
CA ARG A 83 15.36 -21.81 6.00
C ARG A 83 14.11 -21.71 6.88
N LYS A 84 13.89 -20.55 7.50
CA LYS A 84 12.73 -20.29 8.38
C LYS A 84 11.50 -19.84 7.58
N TYR A 85 11.71 -19.04 6.56
CA TYR A 85 10.66 -18.50 5.69
C TYR A 85 10.92 -18.94 4.25
N PRO A 86 9.91 -19.48 3.53
CA PRO A 86 10.10 -19.86 2.14
C PRO A 86 10.32 -18.66 1.24
N LEU A 87 11.17 -18.81 0.25
CA LEU A 87 11.35 -17.80 -0.79
C LEU A 87 10.09 -17.71 -1.66
N ILE A 88 9.83 -16.52 -2.17
CA ILE A 88 8.75 -16.30 -3.15
C ILE A 88 9.16 -16.95 -4.46
N GLN A 89 8.25 -17.73 -5.07
CA GLN A 89 8.47 -18.44 -6.31
C GLN A 89 7.56 -17.92 -7.42
N GLU A 90 7.89 -18.27 -8.66
CA GLU A 90 7.10 -17.91 -9.84
C GLU A 90 5.64 -18.35 -9.66
N GLY A 91 4.73 -17.42 -9.90
CA GLY A 91 3.29 -17.66 -9.81
C GLY A 91 2.70 -17.60 -8.41
N ASP A 92 3.51 -17.38 -7.37
CA ASP A 92 3.00 -17.27 -6.00
C ASP A 92 2.05 -16.08 -5.86
N LYS A 93 1.02 -16.27 -5.05
CA LYS A 93 0.15 -15.17 -4.63
C LYS A 93 0.85 -14.44 -3.50
N ILE A 94 1.10 -13.16 -3.71
CA ILE A 94 1.82 -12.31 -2.76
C ILE A 94 0.99 -11.10 -2.37
N LYS A 95 1.43 -10.43 -1.32
CA LYS A 95 0.93 -9.13 -0.92
C LYS A 95 2.10 -8.16 -0.86
N PHE A 96 1.88 -6.90 -1.24
CA PHE A 96 2.95 -5.92 -1.16
C PHE A 96 2.55 -4.66 -0.39
N LEU A 97 3.57 -4.01 0.17
CA LEU A 97 3.46 -2.78 0.95
C LEU A 97 4.46 -1.76 0.44
N LYS A 98 4.05 -0.50 0.40
CA LYS A 98 4.99 0.60 0.21
C LYS A 98 5.64 0.95 1.53
N LEU A 99 6.93 1.26 1.48
CA LEU A 99 7.72 1.65 2.63
C LEU A 99 8.10 3.12 2.54
N VAL A 100 8.26 3.77 3.70
CA VAL A 100 8.81 5.13 3.76
C VAL A 100 10.25 5.13 3.24
N GLU A 101 10.68 6.25 2.67
CA GLU A 101 12.00 6.36 2.04
C GLU A 101 13.15 6.04 3.00
N ALA A 102 13.06 6.50 4.23
CA ALA A 102 14.10 6.33 5.25
C ALA A 102 13.99 4.99 5.99
N ASN A 103 13.90 3.86 5.27
CA ASN A 103 13.87 2.54 5.87
C ASN A 103 15.24 1.84 5.79
N PRO A 104 15.47 0.81 6.65
CA PRO A 104 16.78 0.13 6.70
C PRO A 104 17.19 -0.57 5.41
N PHE A 105 16.24 -0.98 4.58
CA PHE A 105 16.51 -1.68 3.33
C PHE A 105 16.79 -0.73 2.16
N LYS A 106 16.48 0.55 2.33
CA LYS A 106 16.64 1.61 1.31
C LYS A 106 15.84 1.34 0.02
N PHE A 107 14.79 0.54 0.10
CA PHE A 107 13.84 0.28 -0.99
C PHE A 107 12.45 0.73 -0.57
N ASP A 108 11.65 1.15 -1.54
CA ASP A 108 10.32 1.72 -1.30
C ASP A 108 9.18 0.71 -1.28
N VAL A 109 9.48 -0.58 -1.41
CA VAL A 109 8.48 -1.64 -1.48
C VAL A 109 9.02 -2.95 -0.89
N ILE A 110 8.13 -3.73 -0.31
CA ILE A 110 8.40 -5.11 0.11
C ILE A 110 7.17 -5.97 -0.17
N SER A 111 7.40 -7.19 -0.64
CA SER A 111 6.35 -8.19 -0.83
C SER A 111 6.56 -9.37 0.11
N TYR A 112 5.49 -10.09 0.40
CA TYR A 112 5.55 -11.28 1.24
C TYR A 112 4.37 -12.21 0.88
N VAL A 113 4.42 -13.47 1.30
CA VAL A 113 3.35 -14.43 1.01
C VAL A 113 2.31 -14.43 2.12
N THR A 114 2.67 -14.89 3.29
CA THR A 114 1.74 -15.05 4.42
C THR A 114 1.88 -13.94 5.44
N LYS A 115 3.11 -13.60 5.79
CA LYS A 115 3.43 -12.66 6.86
C LYS A 115 4.79 -12.01 6.60
N LEU A 116 4.88 -10.73 6.92
CA LEU A 116 6.15 -10.03 6.87
C LEU A 116 7.05 -10.52 8.02
N PRO A 117 8.27 -11.00 7.73
CA PRO A 117 9.16 -11.48 8.79
C PRO A 117 9.44 -10.41 9.85
N LYS A 118 9.30 -10.78 11.11
CA LYS A 118 9.57 -9.87 12.25
C LYS A 118 11.03 -9.42 12.28
N GLU A 119 11.92 -10.28 11.83
CA GLU A 119 13.36 -10.04 11.80
C GLU A 119 13.74 -8.89 10.88
N PHE A 120 12.89 -8.56 9.89
CA PHE A 120 13.11 -7.41 9.00
C PHE A 120 12.91 -6.08 9.73
N LYS A 121 12.15 -6.05 10.83
CA LYS A 121 11.88 -4.85 11.63
C LYS A 121 11.34 -3.69 10.80
N LEU A 122 10.41 -3.98 9.90
CA LEU A 122 9.83 -3.00 8.98
C LEU A 122 8.51 -2.41 9.45
N GLU A 123 7.96 -2.83 10.58
CA GLU A 123 6.64 -2.41 11.06
C GLU A 123 6.50 -0.88 11.17
N ASN A 124 7.57 -0.20 11.58
CA ASN A 124 7.57 1.25 11.76
C ASN A 124 7.91 2.02 10.47
N TYR A 125 8.16 1.31 9.38
CA TYR A 125 8.57 1.90 8.10
C TYR A 125 7.52 1.74 7.01
N ILE A 126 6.33 1.24 7.34
CA ILE A 126 5.22 1.09 6.39
C ILE A 126 4.67 2.48 6.08
N ASP A 127 4.55 2.81 4.80
CA ASP A 127 3.99 4.08 4.36
C ASP A 127 2.46 4.00 4.30
N TYR A 128 1.82 4.22 5.45
CA TYR A 128 0.36 4.20 5.57
C TYR A 128 -0.31 5.28 4.72
N ASP A 129 0.31 6.43 4.56
CA ASP A 129 -0.23 7.54 3.75
C ASP A 129 -0.38 7.11 2.28
N ILE A 130 0.68 6.58 1.69
CA ILE A 130 0.64 6.09 0.30
C ILE A 130 -0.31 4.90 0.17
N MET A 131 -0.30 3.98 1.13
CA MET A 131 -1.20 2.82 1.10
C MET A 131 -2.65 3.25 1.16
N PHE A 132 -3.00 4.20 2.02
CA PHE A 132 -4.35 4.74 2.11
C PHE A 132 -4.75 5.46 0.82
N GLN A 133 -3.88 6.29 0.28
CA GLN A 133 -4.13 6.99 -0.97
C GLN A 133 -4.42 6.03 -2.11
N LYS A 134 -3.57 5.03 -2.31
CA LYS A 134 -3.70 4.08 -3.43
C LYS A 134 -4.87 3.12 -3.25
N THR A 135 -5.17 2.72 -2.02
CA THR A 135 -6.21 1.73 -1.72
C THR A 135 -7.61 2.34 -1.71
N PHE A 136 -7.72 3.56 -1.23
CA PHE A 136 -9.01 4.20 -0.98
C PHE A 136 -9.18 5.53 -1.70
N LEU A 137 -8.26 6.49 -1.53
CA LEU A 137 -8.45 7.84 -2.07
C LEU A 137 -8.41 7.89 -3.60
N ASP A 138 -7.48 7.19 -4.25
CA ASP A 138 -7.39 7.20 -5.71
C ASP A 138 -8.65 6.63 -6.38
N PRO A 139 -9.17 5.45 -5.97
CA PRO A 139 -10.45 4.97 -6.50
C PRO A 139 -11.62 5.92 -6.24
N MET A 140 -11.65 6.56 -5.07
CA MET A 140 -12.69 7.52 -4.73
C MET A 140 -12.58 8.83 -5.51
N SER A 141 -11.37 9.25 -5.86
CA SER A 141 -11.14 10.51 -6.58
C SER A 141 -11.88 10.58 -7.91
N PHE A 142 -11.95 9.49 -8.64
CA PHE A 142 -12.69 9.43 -9.90
C PHE A 142 -14.16 9.77 -9.69
N ILE A 143 -14.76 9.21 -8.64
CA ILE A 143 -16.17 9.42 -8.34
C ILE A 143 -16.38 10.85 -7.83
N LEU A 144 -15.54 11.30 -6.90
CA LEU A 144 -15.67 12.63 -6.29
C LEU A 144 -15.46 13.75 -7.30
N ASN A 145 -14.47 13.61 -8.18
CA ASN A 145 -14.22 14.61 -9.23
C ASN A 145 -15.40 14.76 -10.18
N SER A 146 -16.10 13.67 -10.49
CA SER A 146 -17.25 13.72 -11.39
C SER A 146 -18.45 14.45 -10.80
N ILE A 147 -18.54 14.55 -9.48
CA ILE A 147 -19.64 15.28 -8.79
C ILE A 147 -19.18 16.59 -8.14
N GLY A 148 -17.92 16.97 -8.33
CA GLY A 148 -17.37 18.20 -7.78
C GLY A 148 -17.11 18.19 -6.27
N TRP A 149 -17.02 17.00 -5.65
CA TRP A 149 -16.73 16.85 -4.23
C TRP A 149 -15.24 16.61 -3.98
N SER A 150 -14.77 16.97 -2.79
CA SER A 150 -13.41 16.69 -2.31
C SER A 150 -13.48 15.75 -1.11
N TYR A 151 -12.43 14.92 -0.94
CA TYR A 151 -12.35 14.01 0.20
C TYR A 151 -11.99 14.72 1.53
N GLU A 152 -11.50 15.95 1.45
CA GLU A 152 -11.21 16.79 2.63
C GLU A 152 -11.49 18.25 2.32
N LYS A 153 -11.70 19.05 3.37
CA LYS A 153 -11.87 20.50 3.20
C LYS A 153 -10.56 21.09 2.70
N LYS A 154 -10.63 21.74 1.53
CA LYS A 154 -9.50 22.52 1.01
C LYS A 154 -9.39 23.82 1.79
N ALA A 155 -8.16 24.16 2.19
CA ALA A 155 -7.88 25.50 2.69
C ALA A 155 -8.16 26.50 1.55
N SER A 156 -9.18 27.34 1.71
CA SER A 156 -9.46 28.43 0.77
C SER A 156 -8.77 29.70 1.25
N LEU A 157 -8.51 30.64 0.32
CA LEU A 157 -7.99 31.95 0.69
C LEU A 157 -8.91 32.65 1.71
N GLU A 158 -10.20 32.44 1.61
CA GLU A 158 -11.19 32.98 2.54
C GLU A 158 -10.95 32.47 3.97
N ALA A 159 -10.53 31.23 4.17
CA ALA A 159 -10.25 30.67 5.49
C ALA A 159 -9.05 31.33 6.18
N PHE A 160 -8.15 31.96 5.44
CA PHE A 160 -7.04 32.72 5.99
C PHE A 160 -7.39 34.11 6.45
N PHE A 161 -8.53 34.63 6.04
CA PHE A 161 -9.00 36.02 6.36
C PHE A 161 -10.13 36.05 7.39
N GLU A 162 -10.55 34.91 7.88
CA GLU A 162 -11.55 34.81 8.94
C GLU A 162 -10.93 34.89 10.33
#